data_7da0f9efdb98c6d8dabfea75d0783fc2
#
_entry.id   7da0f9efdb98c6d8dabfea75d0783fc2
#
_cell.length_a   1.000
_cell.length_b   1.000
_cell.length_c   1.000
_cell.angle_alpha   90.00
_cell.angle_beta   90.00
_cell.angle_gamma   90.00
#
_symmetry.space_group_name_H-M   'P 1'
#
loop_
_entity.id
_entity.type
_entity.pdbx_description
1 polymer ?
#
loop_
_entity_poly.entity_id
_entity_poly.type
_entity_poly.pdbx_seq_one_letter_code
_entity_poly.pdbx_strand_id
1 'polypeptide(L)'
;NGAGTVYTAALAFGYGSAVTELWGGSSWTTVNSLNTAKSLSAGFGASDSAINCGGEIPATTALTELWNGTNWAEVNDLNSARYGLAAAGVSNTSGLVFGGANPFFTATESWNGTNWTEVNNLNTARRYLGGLGTQTAALAFGSHPPSADTELWNGTNWTEVNNLNTGRRKAAGAGTNTDGLAFGGYTTSPGLAITEQWNGASWVEVADLNTAREALGSAGTSAVTSNNALGFGGSPPASAATE
;
A
#
# COMPACT_ATOMS: atom_id res chain seq x y z
N ASN A 1 -2.75 -2.39 -6.91
CA ASN A 1 -3.07 -2.17 -5.50
C ASN A 1 -3.90 -3.30 -4.94
N GLY A 2 -3.95 -3.39 -3.63
CA GLY A 2 -4.72 -4.40 -2.93
C GLY A 2 -5.20 -3.93 -1.57
N ALA A 3 -6.15 -4.67 -1.04
CA ALA A 3 -6.64 -4.57 0.34
C ALA A 3 -6.93 -5.99 0.84
N GLY A 4 -6.76 -6.22 2.11
CA GLY A 4 -7.04 -7.49 2.76
C GLY A 4 -6.33 -7.57 4.09
N THR A 5 -6.98 -8.14 5.06
CA THR A 5 -6.45 -8.27 6.41
C THR A 5 -5.82 -9.65 6.65
N VAL A 6 -6.09 -10.60 5.78
CA VAL A 6 -5.58 -11.98 5.87
C VAL A 6 -5.25 -12.53 4.49
N TYR A 7 -4.34 -13.50 4.41
CA TYR A 7 -3.94 -14.16 3.16
C TYR A 7 -5.05 -14.99 2.49
N THR A 8 -6.11 -15.31 3.21
CA THR A 8 -7.26 -16.08 2.69
C THR A 8 -8.34 -15.22 2.05
N ALA A 9 -8.25 -13.88 2.17
CA ALA A 9 -9.21 -12.96 1.58
C ALA A 9 -8.54 -11.62 1.25
N ALA A 10 -8.47 -11.29 -0.03
CA ALA A 10 -7.85 -10.07 -0.53
C ALA A 10 -8.64 -9.48 -1.70
N LEU A 11 -8.50 -8.18 -1.90
CA LEU A 11 -9.09 -7.45 -3.02
C LEU A 11 -7.97 -6.83 -3.86
N ALA A 12 -7.95 -7.09 -5.15
CA ALA A 12 -7.03 -6.50 -6.12
C ALA A 12 -7.77 -5.47 -6.98
N PHE A 13 -7.21 -4.29 -7.17
CA PHE A 13 -7.82 -3.21 -7.94
C PHE A 13 -6.80 -2.17 -8.44
N GLY A 14 -7.19 -1.36 -9.41
CA GLY A 14 -6.37 -0.25 -9.92
C GLY A 14 -5.36 -0.70 -10.99
N TYR A 15 -4.22 -0.01 -11.08
CA TYR A 15 -3.17 -0.20 -12.09
C TYR A 15 -3.62 0.14 -13.52
N GLY A 16 -4.36 1.24 -13.67
CA GLY A 16 -4.88 1.71 -14.96
C GLY A 16 -6.11 0.96 -15.46
N SER A 17 -6.65 0.06 -14.66
CA SER A 17 -7.89 -0.69 -14.92
C SER A 17 -8.91 -0.41 -13.82
N ALA A 18 -10.19 -0.46 -14.18
CA ALA A 18 -11.28 -0.44 -13.22
C ALA A 18 -11.59 -1.82 -12.63
N VAL A 19 -11.09 -2.89 -13.24
CA VAL A 19 -11.35 -4.27 -12.81
C VAL A 19 -10.99 -4.45 -11.35
N THR A 20 -11.88 -5.09 -10.61
CA THR A 20 -11.67 -5.51 -9.23
C THR A 20 -11.82 -7.03 -9.15
N GLU A 21 -10.89 -7.67 -8.47
CA GLU A 21 -10.89 -9.12 -8.25
C GLU A 21 -10.80 -9.42 -6.76
N LEU A 22 -11.58 -10.40 -6.33
CA LEU A 22 -11.63 -10.91 -4.95
C LEU A 22 -10.92 -12.26 -4.89
N TRP A 23 -9.96 -12.38 -3.97
CA TRP A 23 -9.30 -13.64 -3.62
C TRP A 23 -10.09 -14.37 -2.56
N GLY A 24 -10.48 -15.59 -2.84
CA GLY A 24 -11.24 -16.46 -1.93
C GLY A 24 -10.39 -17.55 -1.24
N GLY A 25 -9.07 -17.37 -1.16
CA GLY A 25 -8.15 -18.32 -0.55
C GLY A 25 -7.61 -19.39 -1.52
N SER A 26 -8.21 -19.54 -2.70
CA SER A 26 -7.76 -20.51 -3.70
C SER A 26 -7.82 -19.99 -5.14
N SER A 27 -8.67 -19.01 -5.41
CA SER A 27 -8.83 -18.42 -6.77
C SER A 27 -9.27 -16.96 -6.68
N TRP A 28 -8.95 -16.21 -7.74
CA TRP A 28 -9.44 -14.85 -7.97
C TRP A 28 -10.78 -14.90 -8.72
N THR A 29 -11.72 -14.07 -8.33
CA THR A 29 -13.03 -13.91 -8.96
C THR A 29 -13.27 -12.43 -9.26
N THR A 30 -13.63 -12.10 -10.49
CA THR A 30 -13.98 -10.71 -10.85
C THR A 30 -15.27 -10.31 -10.14
N VAL A 31 -15.24 -9.15 -9.51
CA VAL A 31 -16.38 -8.53 -8.81
C VAL A 31 -16.66 -7.15 -9.42
N ASN A 32 -17.58 -6.37 -8.84
CA ASN A 32 -17.95 -5.07 -9.37
C ASN A 32 -16.75 -4.11 -9.40
N SER A 33 -16.55 -3.50 -10.55
CA SER A 33 -15.38 -2.66 -10.85
C SER A 33 -15.43 -1.31 -10.15
N LEU A 34 -14.25 -0.68 -9.98
CA LEU A 34 -14.11 0.74 -9.67
C LEU A 34 -14.96 1.58 -10.63
N ASN A 35 -15.53 2.69 -10.16
CA ASN A 35 -16.21 3.66 -11.03
C ASN A 35 -15.21 4.34 -11.97
N THR A 36 -13.97 4.53 -11.50
CA THR A 36 -12.93 5.21 -12.27
C THR A 36 -11.63 4.40 -12.29
N ALA A 37 -11.16 4.05 -13.50
CA ALA A 37 -9.86 3.42 -13.70
C ALA A 37 -8.75 4.40 -13.32
N LYS A 38 -7.91 4.03 -12.35
CA LYS A 38 -6.78 4.84 -11.86
C LYS A 38 -5.49 4.02 -11.85
N SER A 39 -4.36 4.67 -12.17
CA SER A 39 -3.04 4.11 -11.94
C SER A 39 -2.36 4.80 -10.76
N LEU A 40 -1.36 4.15 -10.15
CA LEU A 40 -0.53 4.71 -9.07
C LEU A 40 -1.32 5.26 -7.88
N SER A 41 -2.54 4.76 -7.66
CA SER A 41 -3.37 5.03 -6.49
C SER A 41 -2.85 4.29 -5.27
N ALA A 42 -3.37 4.55 -4.09
CA ALA A 42 -3.16 3.74 -2.90
C ALA A 42 -4.45 3.00 -2.50
N GLY A 43 -4.28 1.88 -1.81
CA GLY A 43 -5.40 1.11 -1.28
C GLY A 43 -5.12 0.57 0.11
N PHE A 44 -6.16 0.45 0.91
CA PHE A 44 -6.12 -0.16 2.25
C PHE A 44 -7.49 -0.72 2.63
N GLY A 45 -7.53 -1.51 3.69
CA GLY A 45 -8.75 -2.08 4.24
C GLY A 45 -8.81 -3.60 4.15
N ALA A 46 -10.00 -4.15 4.31
CA ALA A 46 -10.30 -5.58 4.19
C ALA A 46 -10.89 -5.91 2.81
N SER A 47 -11.01 -7.19 2.51
CA SER A 47 -11.58 -7.69 1.25
C SER A 47 -13.06 -7.32 1.03
N ASP A 48 -13.77 -7.00 2.11
CA ASP A 48 -15.17 -6.57 2.11
C ASP A 48 -15.35 -5.09 2.49
N SER A 49 -14.27 -4.37 2.79
CA SER A 49 -14.27 -3.04 3.36
C SER A 49 -12.98 -2.29 3.04
N ALA A 50 -12.89 -1.69 1.84
CA ALA A 50 -11.65 -1.12 1.33
C ALA A 50 -11.81 0.32 0.82
N ILE A 51 -10.70 1.01 0.69
CA ILE A 51 -10.55 2.33 0.06
C ILE A 51 -9.55 2.24 -1.09
N ASN A 52 -9.83 2.97 -2.16
CA ASN A 52 -8.90 3.31 -3.23
C ASN A 52 -8.87 4.83 -3.41
N CYS A 53 -7.71 5.46 -3.23
CA CYS A 53 -7.60 6.93 -3.26
C CYS A 53 -6.36 7.44 -4.01
N GLY A 54 -6.47 8.66 -4.52
CA GLY A 54 -5.44 9.31 -5.32
C GLY A 54 -5.15 8.61 -6.64
N GLY A 55 -3.96 8.85 -7.20
CA GLY A 55 -3.51 8.25 -8.45
C GLY A 55 -3.56 9.19 -9.65
N GLU A 56 -3.63 8.60 -10.85
CA GLU A 56 -3.66 9.31 -12.14
C GLU A 56 -4.77 8.80 -13.05
N ILE A 57 -5.47 9.75 -13.77
CA ILE A 57 -6.53 9.54 -14.76
C ILE A 57 -6.48 10.65 -15.83
N PRO A 58 -5.90 10.54 -16.88
CA PRO A 58 -4.48 10.67 -17.17
C PRO A 58 -3.77 11.77 -16.38
N ALA A 59 -4.50 12.64 -15.66
CA ALA A 59 -3.93 13.63 -14.75
C ALA A 59 -4.00 13.13 -13.30
N THR A 60 -3.17 13.72 -12.44
CA THR A 60 -3.17 13.44 -11.01
C THR A 60 -4.53 13.76 -10.40
N THR A 61 -5.04 12.86 -9.55
CA THR A 61 -6.37 12.97 -8.96
C THR A 61 -6.34 12.82 -7.43
N ALA A 62 -7.36 13.39 -6.79
CA ALA A 62 -7.66 13.20 -5.37
C ALA A 62 -8.77 12.17 -5.12
N LEU A 63 -9.41 11.68 -6.19
CA LEU A 63 -10.61 10.84 -6.12
C LEU A 63 -10.45 9.67 -5.16
N THR A 64 -11.45 9.50 -4.31
CA THR A 64 -11.54 8.41 -3.34
C THR A 64 -12.79 7.59 -3.60
N GLU A 65 -12.61 6.28 -3.71
CA GLU A 65 -13.69 5.31 -3.82
C GLU A 65 -13.65 4.32 -2.63
N LEU A 66 -14.82 4.03 -2.10
CA LEU A 66 -15.05 3.13 -0.97
C LEU A 66 -15.73 1.85 -1.46
N TRP A 67 -15.18 0.70 -1.10
CA TRP A 67 -15.73 -0.63 -1.29
C TRP A 67 -16.52 -1.07 -0.07
N ASN A 68 -17.76 -1.51 -0.24
CA ASN A 68 -18.65 -1.96 0.82
C ASN A 68 -18.88 -3.49 0.85
N GLY A 69 -18.02 -4.24 0.16
CA GLY A 69 -18.17 -5.69 0.00
C GLY A 69 -18.93 -6.08 -1.28
N THR A 70 -19.57 -5.13 -1.95
CA THR A 70 -20.36 -5.40 -3.17
C THR A 70 -20.07 -4.40 -4.28
N ASN A 71 -20.04 -3.10 -3.97
CA ASN A 71 -19.87 -2.03 -4.95
C ASN A 71 -18.86 -0.99 -4.47
N TRP A 72 -18.22 -0.33 -5.43
CA TRP A 72 -17.47 0.90 -5.20
C TRP A 72 -18.41 2.12 -5.26
N ALA A 73 -18.22 3.06 -4.36
CA ALA A 73 -18.91 4.35 -4.33
C ALA A 73 -17.91 5.48 -4.15
N GLU A 74 -18.08 6.58 -4.89
CA GLU A 74 -17.31 7.80 -4.65
C GLU A 74 -17.67 8.36 -3.27
N VAL A 75 -16.65 8.81 -2.55
CA VAL A 75 -16.75 9.46 -1.24
C VAL A 75 -15.90 10.71 -1.25
N ASN A 76 -15.75 11.39 -0.11
CA ASN A 76 -14.98 12.63 -0.02
C ASN A 76 -13.50 12.39 -0.40
N ASP A 77 -13.00 13.26 -1.24
CA ASP A 77 -11.66 13.17 -1.84
C ASP A 77 -10.55 13.58 -0.87
N LEU A 78 -9.31 13.17 -1.19
CA LEU A 78 -8.10 13.69 -0.55
C LEU A 78 -8.07 15.22 -0.64
N ASN A 79 -7.50 15.88 0.37
CA ASN A 79 -7.31 17.34 0.34
C ASN A 79 -6.32 17.77 -0.75
N SER A 80 -5.41 16.88 -1.15
CA SER A 80 -4.42 17.15 -2.20
C SER A 80 -4.34 16.00 -3.20
N ALA A 81 -4.53 16.31 -4.50
CA ALA A 81 -4.37 15.35 -5.59
C ALA A 81 -2.91 14.88 -5.68
N ARG A 82 -2.68 13.55 -5.66
CA ARG A 82 -1.33 12.96 -5.67
C ARG A 82 -1.34 11.50 -6.10
N TYR A 83 -0.20 11.05 -6.67
CA TYR A 83 0.01 9.68 -7.11
C TYR A 83 1.25 9.06 -6.48
N GLY A 84 1.38 7.74 -6.54
CA GLY A 84 2.54 7.03 -5.98
C GLY A 84 2.69 7.22 -4.48
N LEU A 85 1.57 7.41 -3.79
CA LEU A 85 1.44 7.48 -2.34
C LEU A 85 1.36 6.07 -1.77
N ALA A 86 1.60 5.93 -0.46
CA ALA A 86 1.36 4.71 0.28
C ALA A 86 0.19 4.86 1.26
N ALA A 87 -0.29 3.75 1.79
CA ALA A 87 -1.41 3.70 2.70
C ALA A 87 -1.21 2.68 3.82
N ALA A 88 -1.93 2.88 4.92
CA ALA A 88 -2.07 1.94 6.03
C ALA A 88 -3.51 2.01 6.58
N GLY A 89 -4.11 0.87 6.83
CA GLY A 89 -5.48 0.80 7.34
C GLY A 89 -6.08 -0.59 7.21
N VAL A 90 -7.04 -0.89 8.07
CA VAL A 90 -7.63 -2.24 8.19
C VAL A 90 -9.10 -2.31 7.75
N SER A 91 -9.72 -1.16 7.49
CA SER A 91 -11.11 -1.07 7.05
C SER A 91 -11.36 0.20 6.24
N ASN A 92 -12.50 0.29 5.57
CA ASN A 92 -12.93 1.49 4.87
C ASN A 92 -13.37 2.65 5.78
N THR A 93 -13.32 2.49 7.09
CA THR A 93 -13.70 3.51 8.08
C THR A 93 -12.52 4.16 8.78
N SER A 94 -11.30 3.63 8.62
CA SER A 94 -10.13 4.08 9.37
C SER A 94 -8.84 3.78 8.59
N GLY A 95 -8.15 4.81 8.16
CA GLY A 95 -6.90 4.65 7.40
C GLY A 95 -6.03 5.90 7.36
N LEU A 96 -4.84 5.72 6.85
CA LEU A 96 -3.82 6.74 6.70
C LEU A 96 -3.25 6.65 5.29
N VAL A 97 -3.01 7.79 4.64
CA VAL A 97 -2.23 7.88 3.41
C VAL A 97 -1.11 8.89 3.58
N PHE A 98 0.03 8.61 2.97
CA PHE A 98 1.21 9.43 3.16
C PHE A 98 2.12 9.44 1.94
N GLY A 99 2.88 10.52 1.80
CA GLY A 99 3.77 10.74 0.67
C GLY A 99 3.05 10.92 -0.67
N GLY A 100 3.72 10.60 -1.74
CA GLY A 100 3.25 10.73 -3.12
C GLY A 100 3.94 11.85 -3.87
N ALA A 101 3.44 12.15 -5.07
CA ALA A 101 3.97 13.18 -5.95
C ALA A 101 2.87 14.03 -6.58
N ASN A 102 3.24 15.22 -6.95
CA ASN A 102 2.64 16.30 -7.71
C ASN A 102 2.53 17.61 -6.89
N PRO A 103 3.66 18.21 -6.49
CA PRO A 103 5.06 17.75 -6.46
C PRO A 103 5.32 16.64 -5.45
N PHE A 104 6.56 16.36 -5.08
CA PHE A 104 6.88 15.41 -3.99
C PHE A 104 6.27 15.87 -2.66
N PHE A 105 5.54 14.99 -2.01
CA PHE A 105 4.85 15.30 -0.76
C PHE A 105 5.45 14.62 0.46
N THR A 106 5.47 15.35 1.57
CA THR A 106 5.54 14.80 2.93
C THR A 106 4.15 14.55 3.49
N ALA A 107 3.10 15.11 2.87
CA ALA A 107 1.75 15.17 3.39
C ALA A 107 1.21 13.80 3.84
N THR A 108 0.61 13.79 5.01
CA THR A 108 -0.12 12.65 5.57
C THR A 108 -1.56 13.06 5.83
N GLU A 109 -2.51 12.25 5.37
CA GLU A 109 -3.93 12.45 5.61
C GLU A 109 -4.54 11.21 6.28
N SER A 110 -5.39 11.46 7.27
CA SER A 110 -6.10 10.45 8.05
C SER A 110 -7.57 10.40 7.63
N TRP A 111 -8.09 9.21 7.38
CA TRP A 111 -9.48 8.94 7.02
C TRP A 111 -10.28 8.48 8.23
N ASN A 112 -11.43 9.09 8.50
CA ASN A 112 -12.30 8.75 9.63
C ASN A 112 -13.60 8.03 9.23
N GLY A 113 -13.67 7.51 8.01
CA GLY A 113 -14.90 6.89 7.46
C GLY A 113 -15.77 7.85 6.66
N THR A 114 -15.51 9.17 6.73
CA THR A 114 -16.30 10.21 6.04
C THR A 114 -15.41 11.24 5.38
N ASN A 115 -14.39 11.74 6.06
CA ASN A 115 -13.52 12.83 5.59
C ASN A 115 -12.04 12.49 5.77
N TRP A 116 -11.23 13.07 4.90
CA TRP A 116 -9.78 13.15 5.05
C TRP A 116 -9.41 14.38 5.88
N THR A 117 -8.47 14.23 6.78
CA THR A 117 -7.92 15.31 7.61
C THR A 117 -6.40 15.26 7.54
N GLU A 118 -5.77 16.41 7.25
CA GLU A 118 -4.31 16.51 7.30
C GLU A 118 -3.83 16.31 8.74
N VAL A 119 -2.78 15.52 8.89
CA VAL A 119 -2.09 15.25 10.14
C VAL A 119 -0.59 15.51 9.97
N ASN A 120 0.24 15.24 10.99
CA ASN A 120 1.66 15.53 10.91
C ASN A 120 2.35 14.75 9.79
N ASN A 121 3.17 15.47 9.02
CA ASN A 121 3.79 15.01 7.80
C ASN A 121 4.99 14.08 8.05
N LEU A 122 5.35 13.27 7.05
CA LEU A 122 6.64 12.59 6.94
C LEU A 122 7.78 13.61 7.11
N ASN A 123 8.90 13.18 7.67
CA ASN A 123 10.11 14.01 7.78
C ASN A 123 10.75 14.26 6.41
N THR A 124 10.64 13.31 5.48
CA THR A 124 11.20 13.41 4.14
C THR A 124 10.15 13.18 3.06
N ALA A 125 10.11 14.06 2.05
CA ALA A 125 9.20 13.94 0.91
C ALA A 125 9.55 12.71 0.07
N ARG A 126 8.57 11.83 -0.19
CA ARG A 126 8.76 10.55 -0.88
C ARG A 126 7.60 10.20 -1.79
N ARG A 127 7.90 9.51 -2.90
CA ARG A 127 6.91 8.88 -3.77
C ARG A 127 7.31 7.45 -4.09
N TYR A 128 6.35 6.63 -4.52
CA TYR A 128 6.57 5.20 -4.80
C TYR A 128 7.18 4.46 -3.61
N LEU A 129 6.82 4.90 -2.42
CA LEU A 129 7.19 4.29 -1.15
C LEU A 129 6.25 3.10 -0.86
N GLY A 130 6.69 2.21 0.02
CA GLY A 130 5.85 1.18 0.61
C GLY A 130 5.23 1.66 1.92
N GLY A 131 4.14 1.03 2.31
CA GLY A 131 3.46 1.29 3.57
C GLY A 131 2.80 0.05 4.13
N LEU A 132 2.66 -0.02 5.45
CA LEU A 132 1.96 -1.07 6.17
C LEU A 132 1.44 -0.57 7.52
N GLY A 133 0.58 -1.35 8.17
CA GLY A 133 0.07 -1.06 9.50
C GLY A 133 -1.36 -0.52 9.51
N THR A 134 -1.66 0.33 10.48
CA THR A 134 -2.99 0.87 10.75
C THR A 134 -2.98 2.41 10.71
N GLN A 135 -4.16 3.02 10.84
CA GLN A 135 -4.29 4.49 10.96
C GLN A 135 -3.47 5.10 12.09
N THR A 136 -3.29 4.38 13.19
CA THR A 136 -2.61 4.88 14.40
C THR A 136 -1.20 4.34 14.59
N ALA A 137 -0.79 3.38 13.77
CA ALA A 137 0.50 2.72 13.90
C ALA A 137 0.95 2.16 12.55
N ALA A 138 1.82 2.88 11.83
CA ALA A 138 2.21 2.57 10.47
C ALA A 138 3.72 2.68 10.26
N LEU A 139 4.20 2.02 9.21
CA LEU A 139 5.54 2.20 8.66
C LEU A 139 5.46 2.73 7.24
N ALA A 140 6.33 3.68 6.93
CA ALA A 140 6.63 4.18 5.59
C ALA A 140 8.07 3.81 5.25
N PHE A 141 8.32 3.16 4.12
CA PHE A 141 9.67 2.71 3.75
C PHE A 141 9.94 2.82 2.25
N GLY A 142 11.22 3.00 1.93
CA GLY A 142 11.65 3.16 0.55
C GLY A 142 11.20 4.48 -0.10
N SER A 143 11.60 4.72 -1.34
CA SER A 143 11.26 5.94 -2.11
C SER A 143 11.77 5.89 -3.54
N HIS A 144 11.33 6.85 -4.37
CA HIS A 144 12.02 7.25 -5.61
C HIS A 144 12.69 8.63 -5.41
N PRO A 145 13.99 8.80 -5.67
CA PRO A 145 14.96 7.73 -6.02
C PRO A 145 14.98 6.58 -5.02
N PRO A 146 15.48 5.38 -5.41
CA PRO A 146 15.53 4.25 -4.48
C PRO A 146 16.21 4.63 -3.17
N SER A 147 15.50 4.49 -2.06
CA SER A 147 15.96 4.78 -0.71
C SER A 147 15.66 3.63 0.24
N ALA A 148 16.45 3.52 1.29
CA ALA A 148 16.23 2.57 2.38
C ALA A 148 15.46 3.18 3.56
N ASP A 149 15.25 4.50 3.55
CA ASP A 149 14.71 5.23 4.69
C ASP A 149 13.37 4.66 5.16
N THR A 150 13.24 4.53 6.47
CA THR A 150 12.04 4.06 7.14
C THR A 150 11.60 5.04 8.21
N GLU A 151 10.31 5.37 8.21
CA GLU A 151 9.68 6.17 9.26
C GLU A 151 8.54 5.41 9.92
N LEU A 152 8.44 5.53 11.24
CA LEU A 152 7.40 4.95 12.08
C LEU A 152 6.39 6.04 12.47
N TRP A 153 5.11 5.77 12.23
CA TRP A 153 3.97 6.57 12.70
C TRP A 153 3.44 6.02 14.03
N ASN A 154 3.33 6.88 15.03
CA ASN A 154 2.84 6.53 16.37
C ASN A 154 1.40 7.01 16.67
N GLY A 155 0.66 7.41 15.64
CA GLY A 155 -0.67 8.00 15.76
C GLY A 155 -0.67 9.53 15.82
N THR A 156 0.51 10.15 15.97
CA THR A 156 0.66 11.61 16.06
C THR A 156 1.80 12.13 15.20
N ASN A 157 2.96 11.50 15.25
CA ASN A 157 4.17 11.95 14.55
C ASN A 157 4.87 10.79 13.84
N TRP A 158 5.56 11.13 12.75
CA TRP A 158 6.53 10.27 12.10
C TRP A 158 7.91 10.42 12.75
N THR A 159 8.59 9.33 12.94
CA THR A 159 9.95 9.27 13.51
C THR A 159 10.81 8.36 12.66
N GLU A 160 12.01 8.80 12.28
CA GLU A 160 12.99 7.96 11.59
C GLU A 160 13.39 6.79 12.47
N VAL A 161 13.44 5.59 11.89
CA VAL A 161 13.83 4.35 12.52
C VAL A 161 14.88 3.63 11.65
N ASN A 162 15.30 2.42 12.05
CA ASN A 162 16.29 1.68 11.28
C ASN A 162 15.81 1.36 9.86
N ASN A 163 16.68 1.63 8.91
CA ASN A 163 16.40 1.55 7.49
C ASN A 163 16.35 0.11 6.97
N LEU A 164 15.68 -0.09 5.81
CA LEU A 164 15.81 -1.30 5.01
C LEU A 164 17.29 -1.63 4.74
N ASN A 165 17.61 -2.91 4.64
CA ASN A 165 18.96 -3.32 4.24
C ASN A 165 19.22 -2.99 2.75
N THR A 166 18.17 -3.05 1.93
CA THR A 166 18.27 -2.70 0.50
C THR A 166 17.30 -1.57 0.16
N GLY A 167 17.87 -0.40 -0.21
CA GLY A 167 17.08 0.76 -0.64
C GLY A 167 16.35 0.49 -1.95
N ARG A 168 15.03 0.75 -1.98
CA ARG A 168 14.16 0.43 -3.12
C ARG A 168 12.90 1.29 -3.17
N ARG A 169 12.25 1.29 -4.31
CA ARG A 169 10.94 1.91 -4.54
C ARG A 169 9.92 0.86 -4.96
N LYS A 170 8.62 1.18 -4.88
CA LYS A 170 7.50 0.31 -5.30
C LYS A 170 7.53 -1.07 -4.65
N ALA A 171 8.11 -1.21 -3.48
CA ALA A 171 7.96 -2.40 -2.66
C ALA A 171 6.53 -2.47 -2.10
N ALA A 172 6.01 -3.67 -1.96
CA ALA A 172 4.76 -3.90 -1.24
C ALA A 172 5.04 -4.06 0.26
N GLY A 173 4.04 -3.76 1.07
CA GLY A 173 4.10 -3.92 2.53
C GLY A 173 2.91 -4.68 3.06
N ALA A 174 3.13 -5.54 4.05
CA ALA A 174 2.08 -6.27 4.77
C ALA A 174 2.46 -6.43 6.24
N GLY A 175 1.47 -6.56 7.14
CA GLY A 175 1.70 -6.75 8.57
C GLY A 175 1.50 -5.49 9.40
N THR A 176 2.11 -5.45 10.58
CA THR A 176 1.97 -4.39 11.56
C THR A 176 3.25 -3.57 11.70
N ASN A 177 3.18 -2.45 12.41
CA ASN A 177 4.34 -1.63 12.76
C ASN A 177 5.32 -2.30 13.75
N THR A 178 5.05 -3.50 14.23
CA THR A 178 5.92 -4.31 15.11
C THR A 178 6.32 -5.65 14.49
N ASP A 179 5.60 -6.10 13.46
CA ASP A 179 5.89 -7.33 12.72
C ASP A 179 5.37 -7.17 11.30
N GLY A 180 6.21 -6.67 10.40
CA GLY A 180 5.85 -6.32 9.04
C GLY A 180 6.79 -6.92 8.00
N LEU A 181 6.32 -7.02 6.77
CA LEU A 181 7.10 -7.43 5.61
C LEU A 181 7.17 -6.31 4.58
N ALA A 182 8.35 -6.11 4.02
CA ALA A 182 8.59 -5.33 2.81
C ALA A 182 9.14 -6.29 1.74
N PHE A 183 8.44 -6.44 0.62
CA PHE A 183 8.83 -7.42 -0.40
C PHE A 183 8.75 -6.86 -1.82
N GLY A 184 9.59 -7.41 -2.68
CA GLY A 184 9.72 -6.96 -4.05
C GLY A 184 10.28 -5.54 -4.16
N GLY A 185 9.86 -4.86 -5.21
CA GLY A 185 10.29 -3.49 -5.48
C GLY A 185 11.37 -3.39 -6.54
N TYR A 186 12.04 -2.23 -6.59
CA TYR A 186 12.90 -1.87 -7.71
C TYR A 186 14.06 -0.96 -7.27
N THR A 187 15.26 -1.28 -7.74
CA THR A 187 16.44 -0.38 -7.62
C THR A 187 16.78 0.24 -8.97
N THR A 188 17.36 -0.53 -9.87
CA THR A 188 17.83 -0.05 -11.19
C THR A 188 17.33 -0.88 -12.38
N SER A 189 16.77 -2.07 -12.20
CA SER A 189 16.23 -3.07 -13.16
C SER A 189 17.01 -4.38 -13.11
N PRO A 190 16.38 -5.55 -13.19
CA PRO A 190 14.94 -5.79 -13.12
C PRO A 190 14.36 -5.60 -11.72
N GLY A 191 13.06 -5.89 -11.51
CA GLY A 191 12.45 -5.94 -10.18
C GLY A 191 13.20 -6.85 -9.21
N LEU A 192 12.92 -6.70 -7.93
CA LEU A 192 13.56 -7.45 -6.84
C LEU A 192 12.67 -8.59 -6.34
N ALA A 193 13.29 -9.69 -5.89
CA ALA A 193 12.61 -10.73 -5.12
C ALA A 193 12.75 -10.51 -3.60
N ILE A 194 13.69 -9.67 -3.17
CA ILE A 194 14.09 -9.48 -1.78
C ILE A 194 12.89 -9.23 -0.88
N THR A 195 12.84 -9.97 0.22
CA THR A 195 11.88 -9.79 1.30
C THR A 195 12.62 -9.49 2.61
N GLU A 196 12.20 -8.41 3.26
CA GLU A 196 12.72 -8.03 4.58
C GLU A 196 11.59 -8.00 5.60
N GLN A 197 11.84 -8.55 6.79
CA GLN A 197 10.93 -8.54 7.92
C GLN A 197 11.33 -7.46 8.92
N TRP A 198 10.38 -6.63 9.31
CA TRP A 198 10.48 -5.69 10.43
C TRP A 198 10.10 -6.38 11.72
N ASN A 199 10.96 -6.32 12.72
CA ASN A 199 10.75 -6.97 14.04
C ASN A 199 10.37 -5.98 15.15
N GLY A 200 9.97 -4.76 14.80
CA GLY A 200 9.68 -3.67 15.73
C GLY A 200 10.89 -2.77 16.01
N ALA A 201 12.10 -3.17 15.58
CA ALA A 201 13.32 -2.41 15.81
C ALA A 201 14.22 -2.31 14.56
N SER A 202 14.30 -3.36 13.76
CA SER A 202 15.17 -3.42 12.58
C SER A 202 14.57 -4.32 11.50
N TRP A 203 15.04 -4.14 10.26
CA TRP A 203 14.74 -4.99 9.13
C TRP A 203 15.75 -6.14 9.04
N VAL A 204 15.25 -7.33 8.79
CA VAL A 204 16.05 -8.56 8.63
C VAL A 204 15.61 -9.25 7.34
N GLU A 205 16.57 -9.61 6.48
CA GLU A 205 16.30 -10.37 5.25
C GLU A 205 15.75 -11.75 5.60
N VAL A 206 14.69 -12.16 4.93
CA VAL A 206 14.02 -13.45 5.08
C VAL A 206 13.88 -14.12 3.72
N ALA A 207 13.10 -15.21 3.61
CA ALA A 207 12.92 -15.91 2.34
C ALA A 207 12.30 -14.99 1.28
N ASP A 208 12.91 -14.96 0.11
CA ASP A 208 12.52 -14.13 -1.02
C ASP A 208 11.26 -14.61 -1.71
N LEU A 209 10.65 -13.71 -2.49
CA LEU A 209 9.62 -14.07 -3.47
C LEU A 209 10.19 -15.07 -4.50
N ASN A 210 9.36 -15.98 -4.98
CA ASN A 210 9.75 -16.92 -6.05
C ASN A 210 10.11 -16.20 -7.36
N THR A 211 9.55 -15.01 -7.58
CA THR A 211 9.76 -14.21 -8.78
C THR A 211 9.99 -12.75 -8.44
N ALA A 212 11.08 -12.17 -8.96
CA ALA A 212 11.40 -10.75 -8.79
C ALA A 212 10.33 -9.86 -9.44
N ARG A 213 9.74 -8.94 -8.68
CA ARG A 213 8.62 -8.08 -9.12
C ARG A 213 8.62 -6.73 -8.41
N GLU A 214 8.07 -5.70 -9.09
CA GLU A 214 7.75 -4.39 -8.49
C GLU A 214 6.26 -4.08 -8.59
N ALA A 215 5.78 -3.09 -7.87
CA ALA A 215 4.41 -2.60 -7.91
C ALA A 215 3.35 -3.68 -7.64
N LEU A 216 3.66 -4.60 -6.74
CA LEU A 216 2.72 -5.63 -6.29
C LEU A 216 1.56 -5.01 -5.50
N GLY A 217 0.42 -5.69 -5.53
CA GLY A 217 -0.59 -5.56 -4.49
C GLY A 217 -0.23 -6.44 -3.30
N SER A 218 -0.73 -6.09 -2.12
CA SER A 218 -0.51 -6.85 -0.90
C SER A 218 -1.77 -6.93 -0.05
N ALA A 219 -1.86 -8.00 0.72
CA ALA A 219 -2.83 -8.19 1.79
C ALA A 219 -2.15 -8.77 3.02
N GLY A 220 -2.72 -8.58 4.21
CA GLY A 220 -2.13 -8.99 5.48
C GLY A 220 -1.79 -7.79 6.38
N THR A 221 -2.68 -6.80 6.46
CA THR A 221 -2.40 -5.51 7.11
C THR A 221 -2.78 -5.43 8.57
N SER A 222 -3.36 -6.47 9.17
CA SER A 222 -3.88 -6.32 10.54
C SER A 222 -3.55 -7.48 11.44
N ALA A 223 -3.15 -7.16 12.66
CA ALA A 223 -3.15 -7.99 13.89
C ALA A 223 -2.62 -9.44 13.80
N VAL A 224 -2.16 -9.85 12.64
CA VAL A 224 -1.61 -11.17 12.37
C VAL A 224 -0.17 -10.98 11.95
N THR A 225 0.69 -11.82 12.45
CA THR A 225 2.13 -11.84 12.20
C THR A 225 2.46 -11.85 10.69
N SER A 226 3.62 -11.41 10.33
CA SER A 226 4.22 -11.48 8.97
C SER A 226 4.01 -12.81 8.23
N ASN A 227 3.69 -13.88 8.94
CA ASN A 227 3.42 -15.20 8.38
C ASN A 227 2.09 -15.31 7.56
N ASN A 228 1.28 -14.28 7.53
CA ASN A 228 -0.03 -14.26 6.87
C ASN A 228 -0.14 -13.18 5.78
N ALA A 229 0.95 -12.86 5.14
CA ALA A 229 1.00 -11.91 4.02
C ALA A 229 0.70 -12.60 2.68
N LEU A 230 0.13 -11.86 1.75
CA LEU A 230 -0.11 -12.26 0.38
C LEU A 230 0.41 -11.16 -0.56
N GLY A 231 1.28 -11.54 -1.50
CA GLY A 231 1.72 -10.69 -2.59
C GLY A 231 1.11 -11.14 -3.91
N PHE A 232 0.60 -10.21 -4.73
CA PHE A 232 -0.03 -10.56 -6.00
C PHE A 232 0.20 -9.52 -7.09
N GLY A 233 0.13 -9.96 -8.34
CA GLY A 233 0.36 -9.11 -9.50
C GLY A 233 1.82 -8.63 -9.62
N GLY A 234 1.97 -7.42 -10.11
CA GLY A 234 3.29 -6.78 -10.29
C GLY A 234 3.87 -6.89 -11.69
N SER A 235 5.08 -6.34 -11.87
CA SER A 235 5.79 -6.21 -13.16
C SER A 235 7.30 -6.30 -12.91
N PRO A 236 8.16 -6.49 -13.94
CA PRO A 236 7.99 -7.25 -15.17
C PRO A 236 8.29 -8.76 -14.99
N PRO A 237 7.72 -9.64 -15.82
CA PRO A 237 6.57 -9.40 -16.71
C PRO A 237 5.30 -9.14 -15.91
N ALA A 238 4.27 -8.52 -16.56
CA ALA A 238 2.95 -8.40 -15.94
C ALA A 238 2.50 -9.80 -15.50
N SER A 239 2.20 -9.98 -14.24
CA SER A 239 2.00 -11.28 -13.63
C SER A 239 0.65 -11.39 -12.94
N ALA A 240 -0.03 -12.52 -13.13
CA ALA A 240 -1.17 -12.93 -12.34
C ALA A 240 -0.76 -13.80 -11.13
N ALA A 241 0.54 -13.97 -10.89
CA ALA A 241 1.05 -14.81 -9.81
C ALA A 241 0.67 -14.25 -8.43
N THR A 242 0.41 -15.17 -7.51
CA THR A 242 0.08 -14.90 -6.10
C THR A 242 1.03 -15.73 -5.23
N GLU A 243 1.63 -15.12 -4.23
CA GLU A 243 2.61 -15.71 -3.31
C GLU A 243 2.30 -15.34 -1.86
#